data_f2f06f642ea49289d0f6c59005510319
#
_entry.id   f2f06f642ea49289d0f6c59005510319
#
_cell.length_a   1.000
_cell.length_b   1.000
_cell.length_c   1.000
_cell.angle_alpha   90.00
_cell.angle_beta   90.00
_cell.angle_gamma   90.00
#
_symmetry.space_group_name_H-M   'P 1'
#
loop_
_entity.id
_entity.type
_entity.pdbx_description
1 polymer ?
#
loop_
_entity_poly.entity_id
_entity_poly.type
_entity_poly.pdbx_seq_one_letter_code
_entity_poly.pdbx_strand_id
1 'polypeptide(L)'
;MMRFFVPLLTLAAVSLLIAPKTAHTTTATQQLAPHGSAAPRDTRTRPNQRQEARSRLAQIKRLYSSGQWKEVVRLTSPEAARDLGLQPGAASDFDYYRGMACAKLKRWTEAEAAFERGAAAAPHDKRFPTELAGIAFLEKRYGAARRRLRQALRIDSGDAYANNFLATLFALDDNLPAALKYWNRVGKPRIQAIHVVPQPELDPLILHRAFAFSPGSVLEARDLSTTQQILNSLGVFVHPRIELDALPTGGFNANFTPDPKAGLGGTKLDDALTLLRGVPYQTMYPDWFNLRNAAINFSSLLRWDPNKERMEASLSAPWDGNPRWRFQLHLDGRRENWNLSHTFFAAPSPVNDMQLEKIDGGAGIESIVNGRLRWTMGLDLSGRTFRNVHWNDPAAAAFFTNGFALEYRAGSYARLAAIPERRFSLDGSVSTRLGKLFARDSSPFAQGEAGLLAQWFPRAKGDDYQMTTRVRAGDTWGVAPFDDLFILGLERDNDLWLRAHIGTSNGKKGSAPLGREYELVNWDDFKTVYQNGFMKARLGPFFDTGKITDPTGDFGSREWLVDTGLELRVEVLGGATVEIFFGKDLRTGHNAFYGTTAGY
;
A
#
# COMPACT_ATOMS: atom_id res chain seq x y z
N MET A 1 31.51 32.18 21.13
CA MET A 1 31.96 30.95 20.43
C MET A 1 30.94 29.84 20.75
N MET A 2 29.92 29.75 19.98
CA MET A 2 28.86 28.73 20.12
C MET A 2 28.88 27.85 18.84
N ARG A 3 29.21 26.59 19.02
CA ARG A 3 29.30 25.60 17.93
C ARG A 3 27.89 25.27 17.45
N PHE A 4 27.63 25.61 16.20
CA PHE A 4 26.46 25.13 15.48
C PHE A 4 26.65 23.63 15.15
N PHE A 5 25.91 22.76 15.82
CA PHE A 5 25.65 21.41 15.36
C PHE A 5 24.37 21.44 14.52
N VAL A 6 24.52 21.31 13.23
CA VAL A 6 23.43 20.98 12.30
C VAL A 6 23.24 19.47 12.40
N PRO A 7 22.07 18.96 12.79
CA PRO A 7 21.84 17.52 12.71
C PRO A 7 21.53 17.14 11.25
N LEU A 8 22.51 16.54 10.60
CA LEU A 8 22.36 15.75 9.38
C LEU A 8 21.70 14.40 9.76
N LEU A 9 20.45 14.41 10.17
CA LEU A 9 19.78 13.23 10.77
C LEU A 9 18.63 12.67 9.92
N THR A 10 18.48 13.09 8.66
CA THR A 10 17.40 12.58 7.82
C THR A 10 17.82 11.53 6.78
N LEU A 11 19.10 11.12 6.72
CA LEU A 11 19.55 10.05 5.82
C LEU A 11 20.16 8.81 6.51
N ALA A 12 20.32 8.80 7.83
CA ALA A 12 20.98 7.69 8.53
C ALA A 12 20.03 6.64 9.15
N ALA A 13 18.73 6.88 9.20
CA ALA A 13 17.78 5.97 9.86
C ALA A 13 17.32 4.78 9.00
N VAL A 14 17.66 4.72 7.71
CA VAL A 14 17.24 3.62 6.81
C VAL A 14 18.32 2.55 6.63
N SER A 15 19.55 2.76 7.12
CA SER A 15 20.68 1.84 6.89
C SER A 15 20.97 0.83 8.03
N LEU A 16 20.15 0.77 9.08
CA LEU A 16 20.49 -0.02 10.28
C LEU A 16 19.58 -1.22 10.57
N LEU A 17 18.98 -1.85 9.55
CA LEU A 17 18.17 -3.06 9.75
C LEU A 17 18.41 -4.17 8.73
N ILE A 18 19.62 -4.31 8.17
CA ILE A 18 20.02 -5.52 7.44
C ILE A 18 21.49 -5.82 7.79
N ALA A 19 21.71 -6.45 8.95
CA ALA A 19 22.94 -7.18 9.23
C ALA A 19 22.64 -8.69 9.13
N PRO A 20 23.35 -9.47 8.30
CA PRO A 20 23.19 -10.91 8.31
C PRO A 20 23.82 -11.49 9.59
N LYS A 21 23.03 -12.27 10.33
CA LYS A 21 23.54 -13.09 11.42
C LYS A 21 24.53 -14.11 10.85
N THR A 22 25.80 -13.92 11.11
CA THR A 22 26.84 -14.94 10.95
C THR A 22 26.58 -16.07 11.95
N ALA A 23 26.30 -17.24 11.43
CA ALA A 23 26.23 -18.48 12.21
C ALA A 23 27.63 -18.87 12.65
N HIS A 24 27.88 -18.89 13.95
CA HIS A 24 29.06 -19.56 14.54
C HIS A 24 28.89 -21.07 14.43
N THR A 25 29.71 -21.69 13.62
CA THR A 25 29.92 -23.15 13.60
C THR A 25 30.73 -23.56 14.81
N THR A 26 30.08 -24.16 15.77
CA THR A 26 30.76 -24.85 16.87
C THR A 26 31.10 -26.25 16.41
N THR A 27 32.40 -26.50 16.25
CA THR A 27 32.96 -27.84 15.98
C THR A 27 32.88 -28.67 17.26
N ALA A 28 31.97 -29.63 17.31
CA ALA A 28 31.95 -30.66 18.34
C ALA A 28 32.75 -31.87 17.85
N THR A 29 33.89 -32.07 18.48
CA THR A 29 34.69 -33.27 18.35
C THR A 29 33.99 -34.42 19.07
N GLN A 30 33.49 -35.42 18.34
CA GLN A 30 32.97 -36.66 18.91
C GLN A 30 34.00 -37.76 18.82
N GLN A 31 34.38 -38.26 20.00
CA GLN A 31 35.25 -39.41 20.20
C GLN A 31 34.61 -40.69 19.65
N LEU A 32 35.43 -41.48 18.95
CA LEU A 32 35.12 -42.85 18.56
C LEU A 32 35.13 -43.78 19.79
N ALA A 33 34.09 -44.59 19.91
CA ALA A 33 34.11 -45.83 20.70
C ALA A 33 33.79 -47.03 19.77
N PRO A 34 34.37 -48.22 20.00
CA PRO A 34 34.51 -49.22 18.98
C PRO A 34 33.51 -50.40 19.05
N HIS A 35 33.29 -50.98 17.87
CA HIS A 35 32.96 -52.37 17.58
C HIS A 35 31.66 -53.01 18.11
N GLY A 36 30.71 -53.09 17.19
CA GLY A 36 29.71 -54.16 17.16
C GLY A 36 29.80 -54.87 15.80
N SER A 37 30.23 -56.10 15.79
CA SER A 37 30.30 -57.01 14.65
C SER A 37 28.92 -57.24 14.06
N ALA A 38 28.64 -56.69 12.86
CA ALA A 38 27.48 -57.03 12.06
C ALA A 38 27.87 -58.05 10.98
N ALA A 39 27.16 -59.17 10.93
CA ALA A 39 27.29 -60.22 9.95
C ALA A 39 27.25 -59.71 8.50
N PRO A 40 27.93 -60.34 7.55
CA PRO A 40 28.00 -59.89 6.16
C PRO A 40 26.62 -60.05 5.50
N ARG A 41 25.94 -58.92 5.22
CA ARG A 41 24.79 -58.90 4.35
C ARG A 41 25.25 -59.23 2.92
N ASP A 42 24.62 -60.22 2.35
CA ASP A 42 24.84 -60.75 1.02
C ASP A 42 24.78 -59.62 -0.06
N THR A 43 25.95 -59.20 -0.56
CA THR A 43 26.13 -58.11 -1.51
C THR A 43 26.03 -58.56 -2.97
N ARG A 44 25.74 -59.82 -3.26
CA ARG A 44 25.79 -60.38 -4.63
C ARG A 44 24.53 -60.21 -5.45
N THR A 45 23.38 -59.87 -4.86
CA THR A 45 22.10 -59.69 -5.59
C THR A 45 21.89 -58.28 -6.13
N ARG A 46 22.71 -57.28 -5.76
CA ARG A 46 22.47 -55.88 -6.10
C ARG A 46 22.81 -55.41 -7.55
N PRO A 47 23.82 -55.96 -8.27
CA PRO A 47 24.16 -55.50 -9.61
C PRO A 47 23.10 -55.84 -10.65
N ASN A 48 22.56 -57.06 -10.63
CA ASN A 48 21.56 -57.52 -11.60
C ASN A 48 20.21 -56.75 -11.47
N GLN A 49 19.77 -56.53 -10.26
CA GLN A 49 18.53 -55.76 -10.02
C GLN A 49 18.62 -54.29 -10.51
N ARG A 50 19.81 -53.65 -10.33
CA ARG A 50 20.03 -52.28 -10.85
C ARG A 50 20.05 -52.25 -12.38
N GLN A 51 20.59 -53.25 -13.02
CA GLN A 51 20.64 -53.37 -14.48
C GLN A 51 19.24 -53.63 -15.05
N GLU A 52 18.46 -54.49 -14.42
CA GLU A 52 17.09 -54.79 -14.77
C GLU A 52 16.19 -53.55 -14.61
N ALA A 53 16.29 -52.84 -13.49
CA ALA A 53 15.56 -51.57 -13.25
C ALA A 53 15.88 -50.51 -14.31
N ARG A 54 17.15 -50.34 -14.70
CA ARG A 54 17.58 -49.43 -15.77
C ARG A 54 17.01 -49.85 -17.14
N SER A 55 17.03 -51.13 -17.46
CA SER A 55 16.47 -51.66 -18.72
C SER A 55 14.97 -51.43 -18.78
N ARG A 56 14.25 -51.67 -17.67
CA ARG A 56 12.83 -51.45 -17.56
C ARG A 56 12.47 -49.97 -17.69
N LEU A 57 13.20 -49.08 -17.04
CA LEU A 57 13.01 -47.65 -17.16
C LEU A 57 13.25 -47.16 -18.60
N ALA A 58 14.25 -47.67 -19.30
CA ALA A 58 14.50 -47.36 -20.71
C ALA A 58 13.34 -47.84 -21.61
N GLN A 59 12.74 -49.00 -21.31
CA GLN A 59 11.54 -49.48 -21.98
C GLN A 59 10.36 -48.56 -21.72
N ILE A 60 10.09 -48.18 -20.47
CA ILE A 60 9.03 -47.27 -20.08
C ILE A 60 9.14 -45.93 -20.83
N LYS A 61 10.35 -45.34 -20.89
CA LYS A 61 10.63 -44.09 -21.62
C LYS A 61 10.26 -44.22 -23.12
N ARG A 62 10.62 -45.31 -23.78
CA ARG A 62 10.29 -45.56 -25.19
C ARG A 62 8.76 -45.69 -25.39
N LEU A 63 8.10 -46.46 -24.53
CA LEU A 63 6.64 -46.65 -24.60
C LEU A 63 5.89 -45.32 -24.35
N TYR A 64 6.39 -44.53 -23.43
CA TYR A 64 5.80 -43.19 -23.16
C TYR A 64 5.93 -42.26 -24.39
N SER A 65 7.14 -42.22 -24.99
CA SER A 65 7.39 -41.38 -26.17
C SER A 65 6.63 -41.84 -27.42
N SER A 66 6.31 -43.15 -27.52
CA SER A 66 5.48 -43.71 -28.63
C SER A 66 3.97 -43.65 -28.37
N GLY A 67 3.53 -43.00 -27.27
CA GLY A 67 2.12 -42.81 -26.96
C GLY A 67 1.41 -44.03 -26.37
N GLN A 68 2.14 -45.09 -26.02
CA GLN A 68 1.58 -46.34 -25.47
C GLN A 68 1.32 -46.20 -23.96
N TRP A 69 0.57 -45.19 -23.55
CA TRP A 69 0.39 -44.79 -22.16
C TRP A 69 -0.28 -45.86 -21.28
N LYS A 70 -1.21 -46.66 -21.86
CA LYS A 70 -1.84 -47.77 -21.12
C LYS A 70 -0.80 -48.80 -20.68
N GLU A 71 0.17 -49.13 -21.55
CA GLU A 71 1.24 -50.07 -21.28
C GLU A 71 2.23 -49.52 -20.27
N VAL A 72 2.53 -48.20 -20.32
CA VAL A 72 3.32 -47.54 -19.29
C VAL A 72 2.68 -47.69 -17.92
N VAL A 73 1.35 -47.44 -17.79
CA VAL A 73 0.63 -47.63 -16.53
C VAL A 73 0.71 -49.05 -16.03
N ARG A 74 0.62 -50.06 -16.90
CA ARG A 74 0.72 -51.47 -16.57
C ARG A 74 2.11 -51.81 -16.01
N LEU A 75 3.18 -51.38 -16.68
CA LEU A 75 4.56 -51.67 -16.32
C LEU A 75 5.07 -50.87 -15.11
N THR A 76 4.40 -49.82 -14.71
CA THR A 76 4.74 -48.97 -13.56
C THR A 76 3.75 -49.14 -12.41
N SER A 77 3.05 -50.30 -12.34
CA SER A 77 2.18 -50.57 -11.20
C SER A 77 2.99 -50.65 -9.90
N PRO A 78 2.38 -50.31 -8.74
CA PRO A 78 3.09 -50.41 -7.45
C PRO A 78 3.59 -51.80 -7.12
N GLU A 79 2.92 -52.84 -7.66
CA GLU A 79 3.32 -54.23 -7.56
C GLU A 79 4.61 -54.49 -8.37
N ALA A 80 4.64 -54.07 -9.65
CA ALA A 80 5.79 -54.22 -10.51
C ALA A 80 7.04 -53.47 -9.96
N ALA A 81 6.85 -52.34 -9.30
CA ALA A 81 7.92 -51.60 -8.64
C ALA A 81 8.46 -52.33 -7.40
N ARG A 82 7.60 -53.00 -6.63
CA ARG A 82 7.97 -53.81 -5.47
C ARG A 82 8.72 -55.07 -5.88
N ASP A 83 8.27 -55.77 -6.91
CA ASP A 83 8.88 -56.99 -7.42
C ASP A 83 10.30 -56.76 -7.90
N LEU A 84 10.61 -55.58 -8.43
CA LEU A 84 11.94 -55.16 -8.84
C LEU A 84 12.85 -54.72 -7.67
N GLY A 85 12.36 -54.68 -6.45
CA GLY A 85 13.13 -54.25 -5.28
C GLY A 85 13.80 -52.88 -5.43
N LEU A 86 13.11 -51.93 -6.05
CA LEU A 86 13.65 -50.61 -6.42
C LEU A 86 14.06 -49.80 -5.21
N GLN A 87 15.26 -49.21 -5.28
CA GLN A 87 15.65 -48.15 -4.32
C GLN A 87 14.75 -46.93 -4.49
N PRO A 88 14.55 -46.10 -3.44
CA PRO A 88 13.61 -44.95 -3.51
C PRO A 88 13.80 -44.05 -4.73
N GLY A 89 15.04 -43.72 -5.12
CA GLY A 89 15.30 -42.86 -6.27
C GLY A 89 14.95 -43.50 -7.63
N ALA A 90 15.03 -44.83 -7.78
CA ALA A 90 14.60 -45.54 -8.97
C ALA A 90 13.06 -45.71 -8.97
N ALA A 91 12.47 -45.96 -7.80
CA ALA A 91 11.01 -46.03 -7.64
C ALA A 91 10.34 -44.71 -7.99
N SER A 92 10.93 -43.56 -7.67
CA SER A 92 10.39 -42.25 -7.99
C SER A 92 10.27 -42.00 -9.51
N ASP A 93 11.23 -42.48 -10.32
CA ASP A 93 11.11 -42.38 -11.80
C ASP A 93 9.95 -43.24 -12.34
N PHE A 94 9.68 -44.40 -11.76
CA PHE A 94 8.51 -45.22 -12.14
C PHE A 94 7.21 -44.47 -11.81
N ASP A 95 7.09 -43.89 -10.60
CA ASP A 95 5.95 -43.10 -10.20
C ASP A 95 5.79 -41.85 -11.09
N TYR A 96 6.90 -41.20 -11.52
CA TYR A 96 6.87 -40.10 -12.45
C TYR A 96 6.19 -40.47 -13.78
N TYR A 97 6.72 -41.53 -14.45
CA TYR A 97 6.15 -41.98 -15.74
C TYR A 97 4.74 -42.54 -15.60
N ARG A 98 4.39 -43.18 -14.49
CA ARG A 98 3.04 -43.59 -14.19
C ARG A 98 2.11 -42.37 -14.11
N GLY A 99 2.48 -41.36 -13.33
CA GLY A 99 1.73 -40.11 -13.20
C GLY A 99 1.54 -39.41 -14.53
N MET A 100 2.62 -39.29 -15.33
CA MET A 100 2.55 -38.71 -16.67
C MET A 100 1.63 -39.48 -17.61
N ALA A 101 1.68 -40.81 -17.62
CA ALA A 101 0.84 -41.65 -18.46
C ALA A 101 -0.64 -41.59 -18.04
N CYS A 102 -0.92 -41.63 -16.73
CA CYS A 102 -2.27 -41.43 -16.19
C CYS A 102 -2.82 -40.04 -16.53
N ALA A 103 -2.02 -38.99 -16.48
CA ALA A 103 -2.41 -37.65 -16.87
C ALA A 103 -2.78 -37.56 -18.38
N LYS A 104 -1.99 -38.19 -19.26
CA LYS A 104 -2.32 -38.31 -20.70
C LYS A 104 -3.63 -39.04 -20.93
N LEU A 105 -3.95 -40.03 -20.09
CA LEU A 105 -5.20 -40.78 -20.11
C LEU A 105 -6.35 -40.05 -19.41
N LYS A 106 -6.14 -38.82 -18.89
CA LYS A 106 -7.10 -38.03 -18.09
C LYS A 106 -7.55 -38.71 -16.77
N ARG A 107 -6.73 -39.63 -16.25
CA ARG A 107 -6.94 -40.34 -14.96
C ARG A 107 -6.31 -39.53 -13.86
N TRP A 108 -6.89 -38.37 -13.55
CA TRP A 108 -6.28 -37.33 -12.70
C TRP A 108 -5.96 -37.80 -11.28
N THR A 109 -6.88 -38.50 -10.64
CA THR A 109 -6.71 -39.04 -9.28
C THR A 109 -5.52 -40.00 -9.17
N GLU A 110 -5.37 -40.89 -10.18
CA GLU A 110 -4.26 -41.84 -10.18
C GLU A 110 -2.93 -41.16 -10.53
N ALA A 111 -2.97 -40.14 -11.37
CA ALA A 111 -1.80 -39.33 -11.67
C ALA A 111 -1.34 -38.57 -10.42
N GLU A 112 -2.24 -37.93 -9.69
CA GLU A 112 -1.95 -37.21 -8.45
C GLU A 112 -1.35 -38.18 -7.41
N ALA A 113 -1.98 -39.35 -7.19
CA ALA A 113 -1.46 -40.35 -6.25
C ALA A 113 -0.06 -40.87 -6.63
N ALA A 114 0.23 -41.05 -7.93
CA ALA A 114 1.55 -41.46 -8.39
C ALA A 114 2.59 -40.36 -8.14
N PHE A 115 2.29 -39.11 -8.48
CA PHE A 115 3.21 -38.00 -8.25
C PHE A 115 3.42 -37.73 -6.75
N GLU A 116 2.42 -37.92 -5.90
CA GLU A 116 2.59 -37.79 -4.43
C GLU A 116 3.51 -38.86 -3.85
N ARG A 117 3.37 -40.11 -4.29
CA ARG A 117 4.33 -41.18 -3.90
C ARG A 117 5.75 -40.87 -4.34
N GLY A 118 5.90 -40.44 -5.62
CA GLY A 118 7.20 -40.04 -6.14
C GLY A 118 7.81 -38.86 -5.39
N ALA A 119 7.02 -37.86 -5.03
CA ALA A 119 7.46 -36.74 -4.22
C ALA A 119 7.89 -37.14 -2.80
N ALA A 120 7.22 -38.11 -2.20
CA ALA A 120 7.61 -38.67 -0.89
C ALA A 120 8.93 -39.46 -0.98
N ALA A 121 9.14 -40.20 -2.07
CA ALA A 121 10.38 -40.97 -2.32
C ALA A 121 11.57 -40.07 -2.71
N ALA A 122 11.31 -38.94 -3.38
CA ALA A 122 12.33 -37.99 -3.84
C ALA A 122 11.91 -36.53 -3.52
N PRO A 123 12.02 -36.07 -2.26
CA PRO A 123 11.54 -34.75 -1.83
C PRO A 123 12.25 -33.56 -2.49
N HIS A 124 13.46 -33.79 -3.05
CA HIS A 124 14.24 -32.74 -3.75
C HIS A 124 14.08 -32.78 -5.28
N ASP A 125 13.17 -33.58 -5.81
CA ASP A 125 12.86 -33.62 -7.23
C ASP A 125 11.71 -32.66 -7.57
N LYS A 126 12.05 -31.53 -8.21
CA LYS A 126 11.09 -30.48 -8.60
C LYS A 126 10.03 -30.93 -9.60
N ARG A 127 10.25 -32.06 -10.34
CA ARG A 127 9.29 -32.57 -11.33
C ARG A 127 7.94 -32.85 -10.70
N PHE A 128 7.91 -33.50 -9.53
CA PHE A 128 6.67 -33.90 -8.87
C PHE A 128 5.79 -32.73 -8.47
N PRO A 129 6.25 -31.73 -7.71
CA PRO A 129 5.41 -30.59 -7.38
C PRO A 129 5.00 -29.78 -8.63
N THR A 130 5.82 -29.80 -9.69
CA THR A 130 5.45 -29.13 -10.96
C THR A 130 4.29 -29.82 -11.66
N GLU A 131 4.31 -31.16 -11.78
CA GLU A 131 3.24 -31.93 -12.39
C GLU A 131 1.96 -31.93 -11.55
N LEU A 132 2.09 -32.01 -10.23
CA LEU A 132 0.95 -31.84 -9.30
C LEU A 132 0.29 -30.45 -9.45
N ALA A 133 1.09 -29.42 -9.72
CA ALA A 133 0.56 -28.10 -10.02
C ALA A 133 -0.22 -28.08 -11.34
N GLY A 134 0.26 -28.81 -12.37
CA GLY A 134 -0.42 -28.96 -13.66
C GLY A 134 -1.80 -29.61 -13.51
N ILE A 135 -1.89 -30.71 -12.75
CA ILE A 135 -3.17 -31.36 -12.46
C ILE A 135 -4.12 -30.40 -11.72
N ALA A 136 -3.63 -29.79 -10.64
CA ALA A 136 -4.43 -28.84 -9.86
C ALA A 136 -4.95 -27.67 -10.70
N PHE A 137 -4.17 -27.21 -11.68
CA PHE A 137 -4.58 -26.17 -12.64
C PHE A 137 -5.72 -26.64 -13.55
N LEU A 138 -5.59 -27.84 -14.15
CA LEU A 138 -6.61 -28.41 -15.01
C LEU A 138 -7.95 -28.62 -14.28
N GLU A 139 -7.89 -28.94 -13.00
CA GLU A 139 -9.05 -29.04 -12.12
C GLU A 139 -9.51 -27.71 -11.52
N LYS A 140 -8.97 -26.57 -12.01
CA LYS A 140 -9.28 -25.21 -11.52
C LYS A 140 -8.98 -24.99 -10.02
N ARG A 141 -8.20 -25.86 -9.41
CA ARG A 141 -7.72 -25.73 -8.01
C ARG A 141 -6.50 -24.80 -7.93
N TYR A 142 -6.65 -23.55 -8.39
CA TYR A 142 -5.53 -22.59 -8.56
C TYR A 142 -4.73 -22.34 -7.28
N GLY A 143 -5.40 -22.34 -6.12
CA GLY A 143 -4.71 -22.20 -4.84
C GLY A 143 -3.75 -23.37 -4.54
N ALA A 144 -4.14 -24.60 -4.89
CA ALA A 144 -3.29 -25.80 -4.79
C ALA A 144 -2.13 -25.72 -5.80
N ALA A 145 -2.40 -25.35 -7.04
CA ALA A 145 -1.37 -25.17 -8.07
C ALA A 145 -0.28 -24.19 -7.62
N ARG A 146 -0.66 -23.02 -7.07
CA ARG A 146 0.30 -22.05 -6.52
C ARG A 146 1.13 -22.62 -5.36
N ARG A 147 0.54 -23.40 -4.46
CA ARG A 147 1.30 -24.05 -3.37
C ARG A 147 2.34 -25.02 -3.90
N ARG A 148 1.96 -25.86 -4.87
CA ARG A 148 2.85 -26.85 -5.49
C ARG A 148 3.99 -26.19 -6.28
N LEU A 149 3.69 -25.14 -7.06
CA LEU A 149 4.75 -24.39 -7.77
C LEU A 149 5.74 -23.70 -6.83
N ARG A 150 5.25 -23.13 -5.70
CA ARG A 150 6.15 -22.61 -4.66
C ARG A 150 7.02 -23.71 -4.03
N GLN A 151 6.52 -24.93 -3.94
CA GLN A 151 7.31 -26.08 -3.49
C GLN A 151 8.40 -26.42 -4.53
N ALA A 152 8.08 -26.46 -5.83
CA ALA A 152 9.06 -26.64 -6.90
C ALA A 152 10.15 -25.55 -6.88
N LEU A 153 9.74 -24.27 -6.71
CA LEU A 153 10.67 -23.13 -6.66
C LEU A 153 11.50 -23.06 -5.36
N ARG A 154 11.13 -23.75 -4.28
CA ARG A 154 12.01 -23.94 -3.12
C ARG A 154 13.13 -24.92 -3.42
N ILE A 155 12.90 -25.89 -4.31
CA ILE A 155 13.92 -26.85 -4.74
C ILE A 155 14.85 -26.22 -5.79
N ASP A 156 14.26 -25.53 -6.77
CA ASP A 156 14.98 -24.82 -7.82
C ASP A 156 14.33 -23.46 -8.09
N SER A 157 14.88 -22.41 -7.50
CA SER A 157 14.35 -21.04 -7.61
C SER A 157 14.49 -20.46 -9.02
N GLY A 158 15.39 -20.99 -9.85
CA GLY A 158 15.64 -20.57 -11.22
C GLY A 158 14.80 -21.32 -12.28
N ASP A 159 13.96 -22.30 -11.88
CA ASP A 159 13.17 -23.06 -12.83
C ASP A 159 12.26 -22.16 -13.68
N ALA A 160 12.56 -22.08 -14.99
CA ALA A 160 11.88 -21.18 -15.91
C ALA A 160 10.41 -21.54 -16.08
N TYR A 161 10.09 -22.84 -16.12
CA TYR A 161 8.72 -23.29 -16.29
C TYR A 161 7.88 -22.98 -15.04
N ALA A 162 8.35 -23.32 -13.86
CA ALA A 162 7.63 -23.08 -12.61
C ALA A 162 7.46 -21.57 -12.33
N ASN A 163 8.46 -20.73 -12.59
CA ASN A 163 8.34 -19.27 -12.48
C ASN A 163 7.32 -18.73 -13.47
N ASN A 164 7.38 -19.11 -14.74
CA ASN A 164 6.42 -18.65 -15.75
C ASN A 164 5.00 -19.10 -15.43
N PHE A 165 4.82 -20.35 -15.00
CA PHE A 165 3.49 -20.88 -14.66
C PHE A 165 2.90 -20.18 -13.41
N LEU A 166 3.71 -20.00 -12.37
CA LEU A 166 3.26 -19.30 -11.17
C LEU A 166 2.92 -17.84 -11.45
N ALA A 167 3.68 -17.16 -12.29
CA ALA A 167 3.39 -15.80 -12.75
C ALA A 167 2.05 -15.74 -13.50
N THR A 168 1.80 -16.69 -14.41
CA THR A 168 0.53 -16.78 -15.14
C THR A 168 -0.66 -16.95 -14.19
N LEU A 169 -0.52 -17.77 -13.14
CA LEU A 169 -1.58 -17.93 -12.14
C LEU A 169 -1.88 -16.65 -11.36
N PHE A 170 -0.87 -15.79 -11.12
CA PHE A 170 -1.09 -14.48 -10.52
C PHE A 170 -1.69 -13.47 -11.50
N ALA A 171 -1.33 -13.55 -12.79
CA ALA A 171 -1.93 -12.72 -13.83
C ALA A 171 -3.41 -13.03 -14.02
N LEU A 172 -3.84 -14.30 -13.92
CA LEU A 172 -5.25 -14.70 -13.95
C LEU A 172 -6.06 -14.16 -12.75
N ASP A 173 -5.39 -13.87 -11.64
CA ASP A 173 -5.99 -13.22 -10.47
C ASP A 173 -5.92 -11.69 -10.55
N ASP A 174 -5.53 -11.09 -11.68
CA ASP A 174 -5.29 -9.65 -11.89
C ASP A 174 -4.22 -9.07 -10.92
N ASN A 175 -3.34 -9.93 -10.40
CA ASN A 175 -2.26 -9.54 -9.51
C ASN A 175 -0.96 -9.38 -10.29
N LEU A 176 -0.88 -8.31 -11.08
CA LEU A 176 0.26 -8.00 -11.93
C LEU A 176 1.58 -7.83 -11.15
N PRO A 177 1.63 -7.16 -9.98
CA PRO A 177 2.86 -7.08 -9.20
C PRO A 177 3.42 -8.45 -8.77
N ALA A 178 2.56 -9.39 -8.39
CA ALA A 178 2.97 -10.75 -8.07
C ALA A 178 3.40 -11.54 -9.32
N ALA A 179 2.70 -11.36 -10.44
CA ALA A 179 3.09 -11.98 -11.70
C ALA A 179 4.48 -11.52 -12.14
N LEU A 180 4.76 -10.21 -12.11
CA LEU A 180 6.06 -9.62 -12.47
C LEU A 180 7.19 -10.14 -11.58
N LYS A 181 6.96 -10.34 -10.29
CA LYS A 181 7.96 -10.91 -9.37
C LYS A 181 8.54 -12.25 -9.86
N TYR A 182 7.72 -13.08 -10.49
CA TYR A 182 8.13 -14.39 -11.01
C TYR A 182 8.54 -14.32 -12.48
N TRP A 183 7.83 -13.56 -13.32
CA TRP A 183 8.22 -13.37 -14.73
C TRP A 183 9.59 -12.70 -14.87
N ASN A 184 9.93 -11.74 -14.02
CA ASN A 184 11.23 -11.06 -14.10
C ASN A 184 12.42 -12.02 -13.84
N ARG A 185 12.22 -13.12 -13.10
CA ARG A 185 13.25 -14.16 -12.93
C ARG A 185 13.60 -14.88 -14.22
N VAL A 186 12.71 -14.84 -15.20
CA VAL A 186 12.87 -15.51 -16.50
C VAL A 186 12.90 -14.52 -17.68
N GLY A 187 13.20 -13.25 -17.40
CA GLY A 187 13.34 -12.21 -18.42
C GLY A 187 12.04 -11.85 -19.14
N LYS A 188 10.89 -11.98 -18.44
CA LYS A 188 9.55 -11.63 -18.94
C LYS A 188 8.87 -10.60 -18.02
N PRO A 189 7.78 -9.93 -18.47
CA PRO A 189 7.25 -9.87 -19.83
C PRO A 189 8.07 -8.90 -20.69
N ARG A 190 8.31 -9.22 -21.95
CA ARG A 190 8.89 -8.27 -22.91
C ARG A 190 7.77 -7.50 -23.59
N ILE A 191 7.79 -6.18 -23.44
CA ILE A 191 6.77 -5.28 -23.98
C ILE A 191 7.01 -5.06 -25.47
N GLN A 192 6.01 -5.28 -26.32
CA GLN A 192 6.08 -5.00 -27.74
C GLN A 192 5.52 -3.61 -28.08
N ALA A 193 4.39 -3.24 -27.47
CA ALA A 193 3.78 -1.94 -27.65
C ALA A 193 3.12 -1.45 -26.34
N ILE A 194 2.98 -0.13 -26.23
CA ILE A 194 2.17 0.51 -25.21
C ILE A 194 0.95 1.11 -25.90
N HIS A 195 -0.23 0.62 -25.55
CA HIS A 195 -1.50 1.14 -26.06
C HIS A 195 -2.17 2.00 -25.00
N VAL A 196 -2.62 3.16 -25.40
CA VAL A 196 -3.37 4.10 -24.54
C VAL A 196 -4.75 4.27 -25.14
N VAL A 197 -5.77 3.75 -24.46
CA VAL A 197 -7.15 3.74 -24.97
C VAL A 197 -8.15 3.98 -23.84
N PRO A 198 -8.99 5.02 -23.94
CA PRO A 198 -8.98 6.09 -24.94
C PRO A 198 -7.74 6.97 -24.85
N GLN A 199 -7.38 7.69 -25.91
CA GLN A 199 -6.29 8.65 -25.85
C GLN A 199 -6.69 9.83 -24.95
N PRO A 200 -5.98 10.10 -23.84
CA PRO A 200 -6.30 11.23 -22.96
C PRO A 200 -5.92 12.56 -23.61
N GLU A 201 -6.63 13.60 -23.24
CA GLU A 201 -6.28 14.98 -23.59
C GLU A 201 -5.07 15.45 -22.74
N LEU A 202 -3.92 14.83 -22.91
CA LEU A 202 -2.70 15.15 -22.19
C LEU A 202 -1.56 15.26 -23.21
N ASP A 203 -0.63 16.19 -22.99
CA ASP A 203 0.56 16.32 -23.82
C ASP A 203 1.24 14.93 -23.98
N PRO A 204 1.39 14.44 -25.21
CA PRO A 204 1.99 13.14 -25.48
C PRO A 204 3.40 12.98 -24.89
N LEU A 205 4.18 14.07 -24.78
CA LEU A 205 5.52 14.03 -24.21
C LEU A 205 5.47 13.79 -22.68
N ILE A 206 4.54 14.44 -21.96
CA ILE A 206 4.33 14.22 -20.53
C ILE A 206 3.90 12.77 -20.28
N LEU A 207 2.94 12.29 -21.07
CA LEU A 207 2.46 10.92 -20.96
C LEU A 207 3.57 9.90 -21.25
N HIS A 208 4.35 10.11 -22.31
CA HIS A 208 5.48 9.25 -22.66
C HIS A 208 6.54 9.22 -21.54
N ARG A 209 6.87 10.37 -20.95
CA ARG A 209 7.82 10.48 -19.84
C ARG A 209 7.28 9.87 -18.53
N ALA A 210 5.98 9.68 -18.40
CA ALA A 210 5.37 9.03 -17.24
C ALA A 210 5.62 7.51 -17.21
N PHE A 211 5.85 6.88 -18.36
CA PHE A 211 6.19 5.47 -18.42
C PHE A 211 7.69 5.26 -18.11
N ALA A 212 7.98 4.47 -17.07
CA ALA A 212 9.34 4.09 -16.70
C ALA A 212 9.86 2.88 -17.50
N PHE A 213 9.12 2.41 -18.49
CA PHE A 213 9.47 1.30 -19.40
C PHE A 213 9.12 1.69 -20.85
N SER A 214 9.65 0.97 -21.81
CA SER A 214 9.46 1.25 -23.23
C SER A 214 9.24 -0.02 -24.05
N PRO A 215 8.69 0.08 -25.28
CA PRO A 215 8.67 -1.04 -26.20
C PRO A 215 10.07 -1.63 -26.41
N GLY A 216 10.16 -2.96 -26.50
CA GLY A 216 11.41 -3.73 -26.56
C GLY A 216 12.03 -4.09 -25.21
N SER A 217 11.67 -3.41 -24.12
CA SER A 217 12.18 -3.71 -22.79
C SER A 217 11.44 -4.85 -22.09
N VAL A 218 12.06 -5.42 -21.06
CA VAL A 218 11.35 -6.27 -20.09
C VAL A 218 10.72 -5.36 -19.03
N LEU A 219 9.42 -5.50 -18.81
CA LEU A 219 8.74 -4.75 -17.77
C LEU A 219 9.12 -5.31 -16.39
N GLU A 220 9.86 -4.53 -15.62
CA GLU A 220 10.19 -4.88 -14.25
C GLU A 220 9.11 -4.37 -13.26
N ALA A 221 8.97 -5.09 -12.13
CA ALA A 221 8.02 -4.69 -11.09
C ALA A 221 8.30 -3.27 -10.53
N ARG A 222 9.58 -2.85 -10.50
CA ARG A 222 9.98 -1.49 -10.11
C ARG A 222 9.53 -0.42 -11.13
N ASP A 223 9.56 -0.75 -12.43
CA ASP A 223 9.21 0.19 -13.49
C ASP A 223 7.68 0.38 -13.55
N LEU A 224 6.93 -0.71 -13.35
CA LEU A 224 5.48 -0.63 -13.19
C LEU A 224 5.11 0.27 -12.00
N SER A 225 5.70 0.02 -10.83
CA SER A 225 5.40 0.81 -9.62
C SER A 225 5.82 2.27 -9.78
N THR A 226 6.92 2.54 -10.48
CA THR A 226 7.38 3.90 -10.79
C THR A 226 6.41 4.61 -11.72
N THR A 227 5.96 3.93 -12.78
CA THR A 227 4.95 4.46 -13.71
C THR A 227 3.64 4.77 -12.98
N GLN A 228 3.16 3.84 -12.16
CA GLN A 228 1.94 4.06 -11.36
C GLN A 228 2.08 5.26 -10.43
N GLN A 229 3.21 5.40 -9.75
CA GLN A 229 3.46 6.54 -8.86
C GLN A 229 3.49 7.87 -9.62
N ILE A 230 4.11 7.91 -10.81
CA ILE A 230 4.15 9.10 -11.65
C ILE A 230 2.75 9.44 -12.18
N LEU A 231 2.01 8.46 -12.72
CA LEU A 231 0.65 8.68 -13.23
C LEU A 231 -0.30 9.18 -12.14
N ASN A 232 -0.21 8.63 -10.92
CA ASN A 232 -0.97 9.11 -9.77
C ASN A 232 -0.61 10.54 -9.39
N SER A 233 0.68 10.87 -9.38
CA SER A 233 1.17 12.20 -9.01
C SER A 233 0.80 13.27 -10.05
N LEU A 234 0.60 12.92 -11.33
CA LEU A 234 0.07 13.88 -12.31
C LEU A 234 -1.24 14.50 -11.86
N GLY A 235 -2.04 13.78 -11.07
CA GLY A 235 -3.27 14.29 -10.50
C GLY A 235 -4.40 14.52 -11.52
N VAL A 236 -4.24 14.02 -12.75
CA VAL A 236 -5.22 14.14 -13.85
C VAL A 236 -6.04 12.87 -14.07
N PHE A 237 -5.68 11.78 -13.41
CA PHE A 237 -6.38 10.49 -13.49
C PHE A 237 -6.88 10.08 -12.11
N VAL A 238 -8.04 9.40 -12.06
CA VAL A 238 -8.62 8.88 -10.80
C VAL A 238 -7.94 7.55 -10.44
N HIS A 239 -8.00 6.56 -11.34
CA HIS A 239 -7.44 5.23 -11.12
C HIS A 239 -6.66 4.77 -12.35
N PRO A 240 -5.43 5.27 -12.57
CA PRO A 240 -4.64 4.86 -13.74
C PRO A 240 -4.33 3.36 -13.68
N ARG A 241 -4.85 2.59 -14.65
CA ARG A 241 -4.72 1.13 -14.70
C ARG A 241 -3.85 0.72 -15.88
N ILE A 242 -2.90 -0.17 -15.62
CA ILE A 242 -2.05 -0.79 -16.64
C ILE A 242 -2.30 -2.30 -16.61
N GLU A 243 -2.68 -2.84 -17.74
CA GLU A 243 -2.92 -4.27 -17.94
C GLU A 243 -1.97 -4.81 -19.00
N LEU A 244 -1.72 -6.13 -18.98
CA LEU A 244 -0.84 -6.78 -19.95
C LEU A 244 -1.62 -7.80 -20.76
N ASP A 245 -1.59 -7.66 -22.09
CA ASP A 245 -2.13 -8.64 -23.02
C ASP A 245 -1.01 -9.49 -23.62
N ALA A 246 -1.10 -10.79 -23.43
CA ALA A 246 -0.15 -11.74 -24.00
C ALA A 246 -0.39 -11.90 -25.51
N LEU A 247 0.68 -11.86 -26.29
CA LEU A 247 0.63 -12.04 -27.74
C LEU A 247 0.99 -13.47 -28.12
N PRO A 248 0.42 -14.00 -29.22
CA PRO A 248 0.80 -15.32 -29.75
C PRO A 248 2.29 -15.47 -30.05
N THR A 249 2.97 -14.38 -30.34
CA THR A 249 4.42 -14.30 -30.58
C THR A 249 5.27 -14.44 -29.32
N GLY A 250 4.65 -14.53 -28.12
CA GLY A 250 5.32 -14.67 -26.83
C GLY A 250 5.73 -13.35 -26.17
N GLY A 251 5.42 -12.19 -26.78
CA GLY A 251 5.54 -10.87 -26.18
C GLY A 251 4.26 -10.42 -25.48
N PHE A 252 4.25 -9.17 -25.00
CA PHE A 252 3.10 -8.56 -24.33
C PHE A 252 2.89 -7.14 -24.83
N ASN A 253 1.63 -6.74 -24.92
CA ASN A 253 1.26 -5.33 -25.01
C ASN A 253 0.91 -4.81 -23.63
N ALA A 254 1.33 -3.59 -23.32
CA ALA A 254 0.90 -2.87 -22.13
C ALA A 254 -0.25 -1.93 -22.51
N ASN A 255 -1.41 -2.17 -21.95
CA ASN A 255 -2.61 -1.37 -22.19
C ASN A 255 -2.82 -0.43 -21.00
N PHE A 256 -2.76 0.85 -21.26
CA PHE A 256 -3.09 1.89 -20.28
C PHE A 256 -4.50 2.41 -20.58
N THR A 257 -5.37 2.29 -19.59
CA THR A 257 -6.72 2.86 -19.62
C THR A 257 -6.75 4.07 -18.70
N PRO A 258 -6.72 5.29 -19.24
CA PRO A 258 -6.86 6.51 -18.46
C PRO A 258 -8.31 6.68 -18.00
N ASP A 259 -8.47 7.11 -16.76
CA ASP A 259 -9.74 7.50 -16.17
C ASP A 259 -9.58 8.97 -15.70
N PRO A 260 -9.95 9.97 -16.55
CA PRO A 260 -9.71 11.37 -16.25
C PRO A 260 -10.49 11.82 -15.00
N LYS A 261 -9.86 12.66 -14.18
CA LYS A 261 -10.56 13.32 -13.07
C LYS A 261 -11.62 14.28 -13.58
N ALA A 262 -12.81 14.18 -12.99
CA ALA A 262 -13.87 15.14 -13.22
C ALA A 262 -13.54 16.48 -12.55
N GLY A 263 -13.72 17.57 -13.29
CA GLY A 263 -13.53 18.94 -12.83
C GLY A 263 -14.33 19.91 -13.71
N LEU A 264 -14.25 21.20 -13.42
CA LEU A 264 -14.91 22.23 -14.21
C LEU A 264 -14.31 22.30 -15.62
N GLY A 265 -15.18 22.45 -16.62
CA GLY A 265 -14.84 22.44 -18.04
C GLY A 265 -14.92 21.07 -18.69
N GLY A 266 -15.36 20.04 -17.97
CA GLY A 266 -15.67 18.71 -18.48
C GLY A 266 -17.09 18.61 -19.06
N THR A 267 -17.83 17.58 -18.64
CA THR A 267 -19.25 17.48 -18.99
C THR A 267 -20.11 18.34 -18.02
N LYS A 268 -21.32 18.70 -18.43
CA LYS A 268 -22.26 19.43 -17.53
C LYS A 268 -22.54 18.68 -16.24
N LEU A 269 -22.47 17.35 -16.26
CA LEU A 269 -22.65 16.53 -15.06
C LEU A 269 -21.42 16.63 -14.16
N ASP A 270 -20.20 16.59 -14.72
CA ASP A 270 -18.96 16.77 -13.97
C ASP A 270 -18.89 18.13 -13.31
N ASP A 271 -19.27 19.20 -14.05
CA ASP A 271 -19.34 20.55 -13.53
C ASP A 271 -20.32 20.63 -12.33
N ALA A 272 -21.52 20.05 -12.48
CA ALA A 272 -22.52 20.03 -11.42
C ALA A 272 -22.04 19.25 -10.20
N LEU A 273 -21.47 18.06 -10.37
CA LEU A 273 -20.95 17.24 -9.27
C LEU A 273 -19.81 17.95 -8.55
N THR A 274 -18.88 18.54 -9.29
CA THR A 274 -17.74 19.28 -8.73
C THR A 274 -18.21 20.45 -7.85
N LEU A 275 -19.20 21.21 -8.28
CA LEU A 275 -19.70 22.34 -7.52
C LEU A 275 -20.62 21.94 -6.37
N LEU A 276 -21.46 20.91 -6.56
CA LEU A 276 -22.52 20.58 -5.60
C LEU A 276 -22.07 19.62 -4.49
N ARG A 277 -20.98 18.87 -4.67
CA ARG A 277 -20.54 17.84 -3.70
C ARG A 277 -20.34 18.35 -2.27
N GLY A 278 -19.96 19.62 -2.10
CA GLY A 278 -19.71 20.22 -0.79
C GLY A 278 -20.83 21.11 -0.26
N VAL A 279 -21.86 21.40 -1.06
CA VAL A 279 -22.94 22.32 -0.70
C VAL A 279 -23.67 21.95 0.60
N PRO A 280 -23.95 20.66 0.89
CA PRO A 280 -24.54 20.28 2.19
C PRO A 280 -23.70 20.71 3.40
N TYR A 281 -22.41 20.96 3.19
CA TYR A 281 -21.44 21.40 4.20
C TYR A 281 -21.02 22.86 4.00
N GLN A 282 -21.84 23.66 3.30
CA GLN A 282 -21.56 25.07 3.02
C GLN A 282 -20.18 25.28 2.36
N THR A 283 -19.81 24.38 1.46
CA THR A 283 -18.51 24.39 0.78
C THR A 283 -18.69 24.12 -0.71
N MET A 284 -17.88 24.73 -1.54
CA MET A 284 -17.74 24.43 -2.97
C MET A 284 -16.28 24.17 -3.30
N TYR A 285 -16.06 23.35 -4.32
CA TYR A 285 -14.71 22.98 -4.80
C TYR A 285 -14.61 23.27 -6.30
N PRO A 286 -14.36 24.52 -6.70
CA PRO A 286 -14.12 24.87 -8.11
C PRO A 286 -12.74 24.36 -8.53
N ASP A 287 -12.69 23.14 -9.05
CA ASP A 287 -11.46 22.47 -9.44
C ASP A 287 -11.37 22.36 -10.96
N TRP A 288 -10.19 22.60 -11.52
CA TRP A 288 -9.84 22.39 -12.93
C TRP A 288 -8.63 21.48 -13.01
N PHE A 289 -8.75 20.40 -13.74
CA PHE A 289 -7.66 19.45 -13.95
C PHE A 289 -7.16 19.51 -15.39
N ASN A 290 -5.88 19.26 -15.58
CA ASN A 290 -5.23 19.15 -16.87
C ASN A 290 -5.37 20.39 -17.76
N LEU A 291 -5.28 21.58 -17.19
CA LEU A 291 -5.33 22.81 -17.95
C LEU A 291 -4.27 22.81 -19.08
N ARG A 292 -4.68 23.23 -20.28
CA ARG A 292 -3.85 23.24 -21.49
C ARG A 292 -3.24 21.90 -21.86
N ASN A 293 -3.83 20.80 -21.42
CA ASN A 293 -3.32 19.44 -21.64
C ASN A 293 -1.90 19.20 -21.06
N ALA A 294 -1.47 20.02 -20.12
CA ALA A 294 -0.12 20.03 -19.57
C ALA A 294 -0.02 19.49 -18.14
N ALA A 295 -1.03 18.74 -17.67
CA ALA A 295 -1.19 18.27 -16.28
C ALA A 295 -1.05 19.41 -15.25
N ILE A 296 -1.47 20.62 -15.63
CA ILE A 296 -1.61 21.76 -14.74
C ILE A 296 -2.97 21.60 -14.04
N ASN A 297 -2.95 21.47 -12.72
CA ASN A 297 -4.16 21.32 -11.91
C ASN A 297 -4.34 22.56 -11.03
N PHE A 298 -5.54 23.12 -11.05
CA PHE A 298 -5.95 24.15 -10.13
C PHE A 298 -7.07 23.57 -9.26
N SER A 299 -6.83 23.49 -7.96
CA SER A 299 -7.82 23.05 -6.98
C SER A 299 -8.15 24.19 -6.05
N SER A 300 -9.42 24.32 -5.70
CA SER A 300 -9.84 25.38 -4.81
C SER A 300 -10.97 24.95 -3.87
N LEU A 301 -11.11 25.67 -2.76
CA LEU A 301 -12.15 25.48 -1.76
C LEU A 301 -12.71 26.83 -1.36
N LEU A 302 -14.02 26.96 -1.43
CA LEU A 302 -14.77 28.12 -0.91
C LEU A 302 -15.76 27.62 0.13
N ARG A 303 -15.59 28.04 1.38
CA ARG A 303 -16.45 27.68 2.50
C ARG A 303 -17.06 28.95 3.11
N TRP A 304 -18.38 28.95 3.26
CA TRP A 304 -19.15 30.08 3.80
C TRP A 304 -19.85 29.73 5.13
N ASP A 305 -19.38 28.74 5.84
CA ASP A 305 -19.83 28.43 7.20
C ASP A 305 -19.50 29.61 8.13
N PRO A 306 -20.48 30.22 8.82
CA PRO A 306 -20.26 31.43 9.62
C PRO A 306 -19.20 31.30 10.73
N ASN A 307 -18.91 30.08 11.16
CA ASN A 307 -17.92 29.79 12.17
C ASN A 307 -16.59 29.26 11.60
N LYS A 308 -16.55 28.92 10.31
CA LYS A 308 -15.38 28.28 9.67
C LYS A 308 -15.28 28.70 8.20
N GLU A 309 -15.22 30.01 7.96
CA GLU A 309 -15.00 30.55 6.61
C GLU A 309 -13.60 30.15 6.12
N ARG A 310 -13.49 29.72 4.88
CA ARG A 310 -12.20 29.42 4.26
C ARG A 310 -12.23 29.61 2.75
N MET A 311 -11.17 30.18 2.22
CA MET A 311 -10.89 30.25 0.81
C MET A 311 -9.48 29.71 0.57
N GLU A 312 -9.38 28.63 -0.19
CA GLU A 312 -8.12 28.01 -0.55
C GLU A 312 -8.00 27.90 -2.05
N ALA A 313 -6.80 28.07 -2.58
CA ALA A 313 -6.45 27.85 -3.98
C ALA A 313 -5.07 27.19 -4.05
N SER A 314 -4.94 26.18 -4.88
CA SER A 314 -3.71 25.44 -5.11
C SER A 314 -3.50 25.22 -6.61
N LEU A 315 -2.28 25.51 -7.08
CA LEU A 315 -1.85 25.26 -8.45
C LEU A 315 -0.68 24.28 -8.42
N SER A 316 -0.78 23.20 -9.18
CA SER A 316 0.31 22.24 -9.31
C SER A 316 0.54 21.84 -10.76
N ALA A 317 1.80 21.64 -11.15
CA ALA A 317 2.15 21.21 -12.50
C ALA A 317 3.50 20.47 -12.53
N PRO A 318 3.76 19.66 -13.59
CA PRO A 318 5.07 19.12 -13.86
C PRO A 318 6.10 20.24 -14.10
N TRP A 319 7.29 20.13 -13.49
CA TRP A 319 8.38 21.06 -13.74
C TRP A 319 9.00 20.77 -15.12
N ASP A 320 8.99 21.75 -16.02
CA ASP A 320 9.50 21.62 -17.38
C ASP A 320 8.99 20.37 -18.14
N GLY A 321 7.70 20.08 -17.99
CA GLY A 321 7.09 18.90 -18.59
C GLY A 321 7.67 17.54 -18.11
N ASN A 322 8.44 17.53 -17.03
CA ASN A 322 8.95 16.31 -16.41
C ASN A 322 8.02 15.85 -15.30
N PRO A 323 7.25 14.75 -15.48
CA PRO A 323 6.25 14.32 -14.51
C PRO A 323 6.83 13.77 -13.19
N ARG A 324 8.15 13.56 -13.13
CA ARG A 324 8.84 13.17 -11.88
C ARG A 324 9.05 14.33 -10.93
N TRP A 325 8.96 15.55 -11.41
CA TRP A 325 9.14 16.77 -10.64
C TRP A 325 7.88 17.61 -10.78
N ARG A 326 7.28 17.98 -9.68
CA ARG A 326 6.09 18.84 -9.66
C ARG A 326 6.31 19.99 -8.72
N PHE A 327 5.94 21.18 -9.16
CA PHE A 327 5.81 22.31 -8.25
C PHE A 327 4.37 22.46 -7.78
N GLN A 328 4.20 23.06 -6.63
CA GLN A 328 2.90 23.40 -6.05
C GLN A 328 2.98 24.80 -5.47
N LEU A 329 1.98 25.63 -5.78
CA LEU A 329 1.74 26.92 -5.18
C LEU A 329 0.40 26.86 -4.47
N HIS A 330 0.27 27.48 -3.30
CA HIS A 330 -1.00 27.55 -2.62
C HIS A 330 -1.20 28.89 -1.93
N LEU A 331 -2.47 29.25 -1.73
CA LEU A 331 -2.96 30.36 -0.92
C LEU A 331 -4.12 29.84 -0.10
N ASP A 332 -4.17 30.17 1.20
CA ASP A 332 -5.24 29.79 2.11
C ASP A 332 -5.58 30.97 3.01
N GLY A 333 -6.83 31.40 2.97
CA GLY A 333 -7.36 32.42 3.87
C GLY A 333 -8.50 31.81 4.68
N ARG A 334 -8.44 31.90 6.01
CA ARG A 334 -9.47 31.34 6.88
C ARG A 334 -9.83 32.27 8.03
N ARG A 335 -11.10 32.19 8.43
CA ARG A 335 -11.62 32.76 9.66
C ARG A 335 -12.36 31.68 10.42
N GLU A 336 -11.94 31.41 11.65
CA GLU A 336 -12.45 30.31 12.46
C GLU A 336 -12.82 30.80 13.84
N ASN A 337 -13.99 30.39 14.33
CA ASN A 337 -14.43 30.62 15.70
C ASN A 337 -14.18 29.36 16.53
N TRP A 338 -13.56 29.55 17.68
CA TRP A 338 -13.14 28.49 18.57
C TRP A 338 -13.78 28.64 19.96
N ASN A 339 -14.14 27.49 20.54
CA ASN A 339 -14.61 27.38 21.91
C ASN A 339 -13.92 26.21 22.59
N LEU A 340 -12.89 26.53 23.40
CA LEU A 340 -12.07 25.52 24.09
C LEU A 340 -12.66 25.09 25.45
N SER A 341 -13.80 25.68 25.88
CA SER A 341 -14.47 25.28 27.12
C SER A 341 -15.00 23.85 27.10
N HIS A 342 -15.09 23.25 25.94
CA HIS A 342 -15.54 21.86 25.73
C HIS A 342 -14.41 20.91 25.37
N THR A 343 -13.14 21.29 25.55
CA THR A 343 -12.01 20.38 25.34
C THR A 343 -12.08 19.21 26.31
N PHE A 344 -11.76 18.03 25.80
CA PHE A 344 -11.75 16.82 26.63
C PHE A 344 -10.70 16.91 27.73
N PHE A 345 -11.10 16.57 28.97
CA PHE A 345 -10.24 16.39 30.14
C PHE A 345 -9.50 17.63 30.67
N ALA A 346 -9.56 18.76 30.03
CA ALA A 346 -9.08 20.01 30.61
C ALA A 346 -10.13 20.60 31.56
N ALA A 347 -9.68 21.31 32.59
CA ALA A 347 -10.55 22.24 33.31
C ALA A 347 -11.16 23.20 32.28
N PRO A 348 -12.39 23.70 32.47
CA PRO A 348 -13.01 24.59 31.53
C PRO A 348 -12.06 25.72 31.15
N SER A 349 -11.62 25.70 29.89
CA SER A 349 -10.73 26.73 29.38
C SER A 349 -11.49 28.07 29.34
N PRO A 350 -10.89 29.18 29.77
CA PRO A 350 -11.53 30.48 29.66
C PRO A 350 -11.65 31.00 28.22
N VAL A 351 -11.12 30.27 27.22
CA VAL A 351 -11.20 30.73 25.82
C VAL A 351 -12.54 30.35 25.21
N ASN A 352 -13.50 31.23 25.40
CA ASN A 352 -14.79 31.20 24.73
C ASN A 352 -14.79 32.24 23.62
N ASP A 353 -15.37 31.88 22.47
CA ASP A 353 -15.57 32.80 21.34
C ASP A 353 -14.28 33.42 20.79
N MET A 354 -13.15 32.70 20.91
CA MET A 354 -11.91 33.10 20.26
C MET A 354 -12.09 33.05 18.74
N GLN A 355 -11.58 34.05 18.07
CA GLN A 355 -11.53 34.10 16.62
C GLN A 355 -10.10 34.04 16.13
N LEU A 356 -9.84 33.15 15.18
CA LEU A 356 -8.60 33.08 14.41
C LEU A 356 -8.85 33.60 13.00
N GLU A 357 -8.06 34.57 12.56
CA GLU A 357 -7.91 34.94 11.17
C GLU A 357 -6.50 34.57 10.71
N LYS A 358 -6.39 33.76 9.63
CA LYS A 358 -5.11 33.33 9.05
C LYS A 358 -5.10 33.53 7.57
N ILE A 359 -4.00 34.04 7.05
CA ILE A 359 -3.66 34.04 5.63
C ILE A 359 -2.33 33.31 5.49
N ASP A 360 -2.27 32.36 4.59
CA ASP A 360 -1.11 31.51 4.37
C ASP A 360 -0.87 31.38 2.87
N GLY A 361 0.38 31.40 2.46
CA GLY A 361 0.76 31.19 1.07
C GLY A 361 2.14 30.58 0.98
N GLY A 362 2.29 29.65 0.04
CA GLY A 362 3.55 28.94 -0.07
C GLY A 362 3.82 28.34 -1.43
N ALA A 363 5.07 27.89 -1.57
CA ALA A 363 5.56 27.19 -2.73
C ALA A 363 6.29 25.92 -2.32
N GLY A 364 6.08 24.86 -3.07
CA GLY A 364 6.71 23.56 -2.81
C GLY A 364 7.07 22.83 -4.09
N ILE A 365 7.91 21.82 -3.92
CA ILE A 365 8.31 20.89 -4.97
C ILE A 365 8.18 19.45 -4.46
N GLU A 366 7.69 18.58 -5.31
CA GLU A 366 7.64 17.13 -5.11
C GLU A 366 8.56 16.45 -6.10
N SER A 367 9.26 15.41 -5.67
CA SER A 367 10.07 14.55 -6.53
C SER A 367 9.74 13.10 -6.33
N ILE A 368 9.48 12.38 -7.43
CA ILE A 368 9.32 10.93 -7.48
C ILE A 368 10.64 10.31 -7.89
N VAL A 369 11.37 9.80 -6.92
CA VAL A 369 12.64 9.12 -7.17
C VAL A 369 12.39 7.82 -7.93
N ASN A 370 11.43 7.03 -7.44
CA ASN A 370 10.98 5.78 -8.05
C ASN A 370 9.62 5.36 -7.44
N GLY A 371 9.11 4.18 -7.80
CA GLY A 371 7.85 3.65 -7.26
C GLY A 371 7.84 3.32 -5.77
N ARG A 372 8.96 3.51 -5.05
CA ARG A 372 9.06 3.28 -3.62
C ARG A 372 9.32 4.54 -2.81
N LEU A 373 9.91 5.55 -3.39
CA LEU A 373 10.36 6.75 -2.67
C LEU A 373 9.93 8.01 -3.41
N ARG A 374 9.27 8.89 -2.70
CA ARG A 374 9.00 10.27 -3.08
C ARG A 374 9.31 11.20 -1.91
N TRP A 375 9.62 12.44 -2.19
CA TRP A 375 9.83 13.47 -1.18
C TRP A 375 9.26 14.80 -1.63
N THR A 376 8.97 15.64 -0.66
CA THR A 376 8.44 17.00 -0.84
C THR A 376 9.26 17.98 -0.03
N MET A 377 9.37 19.21 -0.48
CA MET A 377 9.85 20.34 0.31
C MET A 377 9.15 21.62 -0.11
N GLY A 378 9.03 22.56 0.80
CA GLY A 378 8.36 23.83 0.53
C GLY A 378 8.65 24.88 1.59
N LEU A 379 8.28 26.11 1.24
CA LEU A 379 8.33 27.29 2.11
C LEU A 379 6.96 27.94 2.13
N ASP A 380 6.49 28.31 3.33
CA ASP A 380 5.25 29.00 3.54
C ASP A 380 5.46 30.27 4.33
N LEU A 381 4.71 31.28 3.99
CA LEU A 381 4.59 32.52 4.72
C LEU A 381 3.14 32.66 5.20
N SER A 382 2.93 32.74 6.50
CA SER A 382 1.61 32.90 7.10
C SER A 382 1.51 34.15 7.95
N GLY A 383 0.34 34.80 7.91
CA GLY A 383 -0.02 35.86 8.83
C GLY A 383 -1.22 35.40 9.66
N ARG A 384 -1.17 35.62 10.98
CA ARG A 384 -2.26 35.20 11.88
C ARG A 384 -2.62 36.27 12.89
N THR A 385 -3.90 36.30 13.22
CA THR A 385 -4.46 37.20 14.22
C THR A 385 -5.47 36.46 15.08
N PHE A 386 -5.21 36.40 16.36
CA PHE A 386 -6.12 35.89 17.37
C PHE A 386 -6.86 37.07 18.02
N ARG A 387 -8.18 36.95 18.14
CA ARG A 387 -9.05 37.94 18.82
C ARG A 387 -9.85 37.27 19.92
N ASN A 388 -10.26 38.03 20.90
CA ASN A 388 -11.07 37.58 22.06
C ASN A 388 -10.38 36.46 22.85
N VAL A 389 -9.05 36.49 22.94
CA VAL A 389 -8.28 35.56 23.74
C VAL A 389 -8.29 36.01 25.19
N HIS A 390 -8.93 35.24 26.05
CA HIS A 390 -8.94 35.44 27.50
C HIS A 390 -8.31 34.22 28.16
N TRP A 391 -7.00 34.26 28.37
CA TRP A 391 -6.24 33.17 28.97
C TRP A 391 -5.47 33.66 30.20
N ASN A 392 -5.63 32.97 31.31
CA ASN A 392 -5.05 33.39 32.58
C ASN A 392 -3.63 32.88 32.79
N ASP A 393 -3.20 31.82 32.09
CA ASP A 393 -1.85 31.27 32.18
C ASP A 393 -0.91 31.97 31.17
N PRO A 394 0.15 32.66 31.63
CA PRO A 394 1.12 33.29 30.75
C PRO A 394 1.84 32.31 29.82
N ALA A 395 2.04 31.06 30.25
CA ALA A 395 2.69 30.04 29.41
C ALA A 395 1.81 29.64 28.22
N ALA A 396 0.51 29.49 28.41
CA ALA A 396 -0.44 29.23 27.36
C ALA A 396 -0.70 30.46 26.48
N ALA A 397 -0.58 31.67 27.01
CA ALA A 397 -0.74 32.92 26.26
C ALA A 397 0.24 33.03 25.08
N ALA A 398 1.41 32.41 25.16
CA ALA A 398 2.40 32.40 24.08
C ALA A 398 1.89 31.73 22.80
N PHE A 399 0.95 30.78 22.86
CA PHE A 399 0.35 30.12 21.71
C PHE A 399 -0.52 31.07 20.87
N PHE A 400 -1.06 32.13 21.47
CA PHE A 400 -1.99 33.07 20.82
C PHE A 400 -1.29 34.35 20.35
N THR A 401 -0.03 34.23 19.96
CA THR A 401 0.75 35.39 19.51
C THR A 401 0.41 35.75 18.06
N ASN A 402 0.04 37.00 17.84
CA ASN A 402 -0.21 37.55 16.52
C ASN A 402 1.08 37.83 15.76
N GLY A 403 1.10 37.65 14.45
CA GLY A 403 2.25 37.99 13.64
C GLY A 403 2.38 37.16 12.35
N PHE A 404 3.49 37.38 11.66
CA PHE A 404 3.86 36.60 10.49
C PHE A 404 4.80 35.46 10.90
N ALA A 405 4.64 34.33 10.24
CA ALA A 405 5.56 33.20 10.39
C ALA A 405 6.11 32.76 9.05
N LEU A 406 7.39 32.39 9.02
CA LEU A 406 8.01 31.67 7.91
C LEU A 406 8.21 30.23 8.35
N GLU A 407 7.77 29.32 7.50
CA GLU A 407 7.81 27.88 7.77
C GLU A 407 8.49 27.15 6.60
N TYR A 408 9.44 26.29 6.90
CA TYR A 408 9.98 25.31 5.98
C TYR A 408 9.32 23.97 6.25
N ARG A 409 8.81 23.34 5.19
CA ARG A 409 8.20 22.00 5.24
C ARG A 409 9.02 21.02 4.41
N ALA A 410 9.23 19.82 4.94
CA ALA A 410 9.81 18.71 4.20
C ALA A 410 9.09 17.41 4.56
N GLY A 411 8.98 16.52 3.60
CA GLY A 411 8.35 15.23 3.80
C GLY A 411 8.96 14.16 2.92
N SER A 412 8.86 12.92 3.34
CA SER A 412 9.20 11.76 2.53
C SER A 412 8.19 10.64 2.76
N TYR A 413 7.97 9.89 1.72
CA TYR A 413 7.14 8.70 1.73
C TYR A 413 7.92 7.56 1.10
N ALA A 414 7.95 6.41 1.77
CA ALA A 414 8.67 5.24 1.31
C ALA A 414 7.86 3.96 1.45
N ARG A 415 7.81 3.13 0.40
CA ARG A 415 7.34 1.74 0.48
C ARG A 415 8.37 0.89 1.19
N LEU A 416 8.14 0.58 2.48
CA LEU A 416 9.05 -0.17 3.34
C LEU A 416 9.05 -1.66 3.00
N ALA A 417 7.85 -2.23 2.80
CA ALA A 417 7.69 -3.63 2.44
C ALA A 417 6.49 -3.83 1.51
N ALA A 418 6.58 -4.85 0.66
CA ALA A 418 5.46 -5.33 -0.12
C ALA A 418 5.56 -6.86 -0.27
N ILE A 419 4.44 -7.53 -0.08
CA ILE A 419 4.27 -8.96 -0.32
C ILE A 419 3.17 -9.10 -1.40
N PRO A 420 3.52 -8.94 -2.69
CA PRO A 420 2.55 -8.88 -3.76
C PRO A 420 1.62 -10.11 -3.82
N GLU A 421 2.17 -11.30 -3.50
CA GLU A 421 1.41 -12.56 -3.49
C GLU A 421 0.29 -12.58 -2.45
N ARG A 422 0.40 -11.77 -1.42
CA ARG A 422 -0.61 -11.60 -0.37
C ARG A 422 -1.38 -10.30 -0.50
N ARG A 423 -1.04 -9.50 -1.51
CA ARG A 423 -1.59 -8.15 -1.72
C ARG A 423 -1.46 -7.27 -0.47
N PHE A 424 -0.31 -7.39 0.17
CA PHE A 424 0.04 -6.64 1.38
C PHE A 424 1.12 -5.61 1.06
N SER A 425 0.97 -4.40 1.60
CA SER A 425 1.99 -3.36 1.59
C SER A 425 2.12 -2.70 2.95
N LEU A 426 3.33 -2.23 3.24
CA LEU A 426 3.67 -1.40 4.39
C LEU A 426 4.41 -0.18 3.86
N ASP A 427 3.84 0.98 4.10
CA ASP A 427 4.36 2.27 3.70
C ASP A 427 4.75 3.08 4.93
N GLY A 428 5.81 3.86 4.85
CA GLY A 428 6.26 4.77 5.88
C GLY A 428 6.27 6.21 5.39
N SER A 429 5.95 7.14 6.26
CA SER A 429 6.04 8.57 6.00
C SER A 429 6.76 9.27 7.15
N VAL A 430 7.49 10.32 6.81
CA VAL A 430 8.06 11.26 7.78
C VAL A 430 7.84 12.65 7.22
N SER A 431 7.39 13.56 8.07
CA SER A 431 7.28 14.98 7.74
C SER A 431 7.89 15.83 8.85
N THR A 432 8.35 17.01 8.46
CA THR A 432 8.88 18.00 9.40
C THR A 432 8.48 19.39 8.96
N ARG A 433 8.23 20.23 9.95
CA ARG A 433 7.96 21.66 9.80
C ARG A 433 8.90 22.43 10.74
N LEU A 434 9.64 23.38 10.21
CA LEU A 434 10.50 24.27 10.97
C LEU A 434 9.97 25.69 10.77
N GLY A 435 9.53 26.32 11.84
CA GLY A 435 8.87 27.60 11.77
C GLY A 435 9.43 28.64 12.72
N LYS A 436 9.27 29.90 12.34
CA LYS A 436 9.55 31.04 13.21
C LYS A 436 8.48 32.10 13.02
N LEU A 437 7.83 32.45 14.12
CA LEU A 437 6.93 33.59 14.18
C LEU A 437 7.76 34.88 14.36
N PHE A 438 7.51 35.91 13.55
CA PHE A 438 8.17 37.21 13.66
C PHE A 438 7.30 38.14 14.54
N ALA A 439 7.37 37.89 15.85
CA ALA A 439 6.73 38.70 16.87
C ALA A 439 7.70 38.93 18.00
N ARG A 440 7.35 39.90 18.89
CA ARG A 440 8.15 40.21 20.07
C ARG A 440 8.17 38.97 20.99
N ASP A 441 9.36 38.57 21.43
CA ASP A 441 9.61 37.42 22.32
C ASP A 441 9.25 36.04 21.78
N SER A 442 9.14 35.88 20.47
CA SER A 442 8.87 34.59 19.81
C SER A 442 10.15 33.76 19.61
N SER A 443 10.07 32.48 19.89
CA SER A 443 11.11 31.49 19.61
C SER A 443 10.78 30.67 18.34
N PRO A 444 11.79 30.12 17.65
CA PRO A 444 11.52 29.15 16.59
C PRO A 444 10.92 27.87 17.17
N PHE A 445 10.13 27.19 16.36
CA PHE A 445 9.58 25.88 16.68
C PHE A 445 9.93 24.85 15.61
N ALA A 446 9.89 23.59 15.98
CA ALA A 446 10.02 22.45 15.08
C ALA A 446 8.89 21.48 15.36
N GLN A 447 8.32 20.93 14.32
CA GLN A 447 7.31 19.89 14.41
C GLN A 447 7.73 18.70 13.54
N GLY A 448 7.64 17.50 14.08
CA GLY A 448 7.97 16.27 13.37
C GLY A 448 6.83 15.27 13.47
N GLU A 449 6.54 14.59 12.38
CA GLU A 449 5.57 13.51 12.36
C GLU A 449 6.15 12.28 11.68
N ALA A 450 5.77 11.10 12.14
CA ALA A 450 6.08 9.82 11.52
C ALA A 450 4.81 8.98 11.40
N GLY A 451 4.71 8.24 10.30
CA GLY A 451 3.56 7.39 10.03
C GLY A 451 3.93 6.07 9.40
N LEU A 452 3.16 5.04 9.72
CA LEU A 452 3.17 3.73 9.09
C LEU A 452 1.75 3.43 8.58
N LEU A 453 1.65 2.95 7.35
CA LEU A 453 0.41 2.53 6.72
C LEU A 453 0.53 1.10 6.22
N ALA A 454 -0.16 0.17 6.86
CA ALA A 454 -0.31 -1.20 6.39
C ALA A 454 -1.64 -1.35 5.63
N GLN A 455 -1.58 -1.89 4.42
CA GLN A 455 -2.76 -2.21 3.61
C GLN A 455 -2.74 -3.69 3.21
N TRP A 456 -3.87 -4.32 3.33
CA TRP A 456 -4.03 -5.72 2.95
C TRP A 456 -5.36 -5.97 2.26
N PHE A 457 -5.29 -6.67 1.13
CA PHE A 457 -6.45 -7.19 0.40
C PHE A 457 -6.47 -8.70 0.55
N PRO A 458 -7.31 -9.27 1.46
CA PRO A 458 -7.25 -10.70 1.80
C PRO A 458 -7.70 -11.62 0.66
N ARG A 459 -8.51 -11.15 -0.28
CA ARG A 459 -8.93 -11.92 -1.45
C ARG A 459 -7.85 -11.95 -2.53
N ALA A 460 -7.75 -13.06 -3.25
CA ALA A 460 -6.80 -13.22 -4.33
C ALA A 460 -7.08 -12.26 -5.50
N LYS A 461 -8.37 -12.00 -5.77
CA LYS A 461 -8.85 -11.12 -6.84
C LYS A 461 -9.87 -10.12 -6.29
N GLY A 462 -9.92 -8.95 -6.94
CA GLY A 462 -10.85 -7.87 -6.58
C GLY A 462 -10.42 -7.08 -5.33
N ASP A 463 -11.11 -6.00 -5.05
CA ASP A 463 -10.91 -5.11 -3.90
C ASP A 463 -12.11 -5.06 -2.95
N ASP A 464 -12.94 -6.12 -2.99
CA ASP A 464 -14.14 -6.22 -2.18
C ASP A 464 -13.88 -6.14 -0.67
N TYR A 465 -12.71 -6.62 -0.24
CA TYR A 465 -12.27 -6.54 1.14
C TYR A 465 -10.92 -5.81 1.20
N GLN A 466 -10.85 -4.82 2.07
CA GLN A 466 -9.66 -4.02 2.30
C GLN A 466 -9.49 -3.79 3.79
N MET A 467 -8.38 -4.24 4.35
CA MET A 467 -7.98 -3.92 5.72
C MET A 467 -6.87 -2.87 5.66
N THR A 468 -7.00 -1.86 6.51
CA THR A 468 -6.03 -0.77 6.63
C THR A 468 -5.69 -0.55 8.09
N THR A 469 -4.42 -0.42 8.40
CA THR A 469 -3.95 0.00 9.72
C THR A 469 -3.00 1.17 9.54
N ARG A 470 -3.27 2.27 10.20
CA ARG A 470 -2.42 3.46 10.20
C ARG A 470 -1.95 3.74 11.63
N VAL A 471 -0.65 3.88 11.80
CA VAL A 471 -0.03 4.29 13.06
C VAL A 471 0.67 5.61 12.80
N ARG A 472 0.41 6.63 13.62
CA ARG A 472 1.02 7.95 13.50
C ARG A 472 1.45 8.46 14.86
N ALA A 473 2.56 9.19 14.88
CA ALA A 473 3.03 9.92 16.05
C ALA A 473 3.64 11.25 15.61
N GLY A 474 3.51 12.25 16.44
CA GLY A 474 4.09 13.56 16.18
C GLY A 474 4.48 14.26 17.47
N ASP A 475 5.46 15.14 17.35
CA ASP A 475 5.95 15.96 18.46
C ASP A 475 6.29 17.37 17.98
N THR A 476 6.12 18.35 18.85
CA THR A 476 6.38 19.77 18.61
C THR A 476 7.33 20.33 19.67
N TRP A 477 8.50 20.75 19.24
CA TRP A 477 9.52 21.40 20.06
C TRP A 477 9.44 22.91 19.92
N GLY A 478 9.54 23.61 21.02
CA GLY A 478 9.38 25.07 21.07
C GLY A 478 7.91 25.48 21.22
N VAL A 479 7.61 26.73 20.90
CA VAL A 479 6.27 27.30 21.02
C VAL A 479 5.71 27.51 19.61
N ALA A 480 5.00 26.50 19.10
CA ALA A 480 4.23 26.65 17.88
C ALA A 480 2.99 27.52 18.14
N PRO A 481 2.51 28.27 17.16
CA PRO A 481 1.22 28.95 17.26
C PRO A 481 0.08 27.96 17.51
N PHE A 482 -0.99 28.45 18.17
CA PHE A 482 -2.14 27.63 18.56
C PHE A 482 -2.75 26.83 17.38
N ASP A 483 -2.86 27.44 16.21
CA ASP A 483 -3.43 26.85 15.01
C ASP A 483 -2.54 25.77 14.36
N ASP A 484 -1.31 25.62 14.82
CA ASP A 484 -0.38 24.57 14.39
C ASP A 484 -0.27 23.42 15.41
N LEU A 485 -1.04 23.45 16.53
CA LEU A 485 -1.15 22.32 17.46
C LEU A 485 -1.84 21.12 16.78
N PHE A 486 -1.47 19.92 17.18
CA PHE A 486 -2.17 18.72 16.76
C PHE A 486 -3.57 18.66 17.37
N ILE A 487 -4.52 18.08 16.63
CA ILE A 487 -5.91 17.90 17.04
C ILE A 487 -6.26 16.43 16.83
N LEU A 488 -6.65 15.71 17.88
CA LEU A 488 -7.16 14.35 17.75
C LEU A 488 -8.69 14.33 17.74
N GLY A 489 -9.29 14.23 16.57
CA GLY A 489 -10.75 14.16 16.45
C GLY A 489 -11.25 14.43 15.04
N LEU A 490 -12.55 14.21 14.84
CA LEU A 490 -13.24 14.54 13.60
C LEU A 490 -13.48 16.04 13.52
N GLU A 491 -12.63 16.72 12.78
CA GLU A 491 -12.78 18.14 12.48
C GLU A 491 -12.47 18.38 10.99
N ARG A 492 -13.07 19.39 10.42
CA ARG A 492 -12.73 19.84 9.07
C ARG A 492 -11.28 20.33 9.07
N ASP A 493 -10.59 20.01 8.00
CA ASP A 493 -9.18 20.38 7.79
C ASP A 493 -8.19 19.67 8.75
N ASN A 494 -8.64 18.56 9.36
CA ASN A 494 -7.86 17.67 10.20
C ASN A 494 -7.95 16.23 9.70
N ASP A 495 -6.85 15.47 9.76
CA ASP A 495 -6.79 14.07 9.34
C ASP A 495 -6.39 13.11 10.48
N LEU A 496 -6.13 13.65 11.69
CA LEU A 496 -5.83 12.88 12.90
C LEU A 496 -7.15 12.44 13.59
N TRP A 497 -7.84 11.49 12.98
CA TRP A 497 -9.20 11.16 13.38
C TRP A 497 -9.26 10.20 14.56
N LEU A 498 -9.98 10.61 15.60
CA LEU A 498 -10.69 9.78 16.57
C LEU A 498 -12.17 9.95 16.27
N ARG A 499 -12.81 8.90 15.72
CA ARG A 499 -14.10 9.04 15.02
C ARG A 499 -15.33 9.14 15.94
N ALA A 500 -15.16 8.98 17.24
CA ALA A 500 -16.20 9.34 18.22
C ALA A 500 -15.96 10.69 18.90
N HIS A 501 -14.85 11.38 18.58
CA HIS A 501 -14.49 12.67 19.15
C HIS A 501 -14.67 13.77 18.11
N ILE A 502 -15.87 14.37 18.08
CA ILE A 502 -16.19 15.47 17.13
C ILE A 502 -15.55 16.76 17.63
N GLY A 503 -14.71 17.38 16.78
CA GLY A 503 -13.97 18.60 17.11
C GLY A 503 -14.81 19.89 17.06
N THR A 504 -16.07 19.78 16.62
CA THR A 504 -16.99 20.91 16.50
C THR A 504 -18.13 20.80 17.50
N SER A 505 -18.39 21.88 18.27
CA SER A 505 -19.57 22.05 19.10
C SER A 505 -20.26 23.36 18.78
N ASN A 506 -21.57 23.34 18.54
CA ASN A 506 -22.35 24.53 18.14
C ASN A 506 -21.74 25.30 16.94
N GLY A 507 -21.18 24.57 15.98
CA GLY A 507 -20.53 25.14 14.79
C GLY A 507 -19.08 25.62 15.02
N LYS A 508 -18.63 25.79 16.27
CA LYS A 508 -17.28 26.28 16.61
C LYS A 508 -16.30 25.12 16.81
N LYS A 509 -15.03 25.34 16.45
CA LYS A 509 -13.93 24.40 16.69
C LYS A 509 -13.54 24.38 18.19
N GLY A 510 -12.80 23.35 18.62
CA GLY A 510 -12.19 23.27 19.94
C GLY A 510 -12.79 22.24 20.89
N SER A 511 -13.64 21.33 20.39
CA SER A 511 -14.23 20.24 21.21
C SER A 511 -13.35 18.98 21.21
N ALA A 512 -12.46 18.82 20.24
CA ALA A 512 -11.49 17.74 20.22
C ALA A 512 -10.23 18.10 21.03
N PRO A 513 -9.55 17.12 21.65
CA PRO A 513 -8.32 17.38 22.38
C PRO A 513 -7.18 17.85 21.48
N LEU A 514 -6.41 18.82 21.99
CA LEU A 514 -5.29 19.48 21.31
C LEU A 514 -4.01 19.23 22.09
N GLY A 515 -2.86 19.31 21.44
CA GLY A 515 -1.58 19.21 22.12
C GLY A 515 -0.38 19.27 21.19
N ARG A 516 0.79 19.20 21.76
CA ARG A 516 2.07 19.23 21.05
C ARG A 516 2.63 17.87 20.72
N GLU A 517 2.21 16.82 21.42
CA GLU A 517 2.68 15.45 21.21
C GLU A 517 1.47 14.53 21.09
N TYR A 518 1.49 13.63 20.09
CA TYR A 518 0.42 12.66 19.92
C TYR A 518 0.92 11.29 19.46
N GLU A 519 0.12 10.28 19.79
CA GLU A 519 0.19 8.92 19.26
C GLU A 519 -1.22 8.50 18.81
N LEU A 520 -1.35 7.93 17.62
CA LEU A 520 -2.64 7.57 17.03
C LEU A 520 -2.54 6.27 16.24
N VAL A 521 -3.50 5.38 16.46
CA VAL A 521 -3.69 4.15 15.68
C VAL A 521 -5.11 4.15 15.15
N ASN A 522 -5.26 4.00 13.84
CA ASN A 522 -6.54 3.78 13.17
C ASN A 522 -6.52 2.42 12.48
N TRP A 523 -7.59 1.66 12.64
CA TRP A 523 -7.81 0.40 11.97
C TRP A 523 -9.18 0.38 11.30
N ASP A 524 -9.22 -0.09 10.05
CA ASP A 524 -10.42 -0.19 9.21
C ASP A 524 -10.47 -1.55 8.53
N ASP A 525 -11.66 -2.14 8.42
CA ASP A 525 -11.94 -3.33 7.62
C ASP A 525 -13.17 -3.10 6.74
N PHE A 526 -12.94 -2.78 5.47
CA PHE A 526 -14.00 -2.46 4.53
C PHE A 526 -14.39 -3.64 3.67
N LYS A 527 -15.71 -3.80 3.49
CA LYS A 527 -16.31 -4.66 2.49
C LYS A 527 -17.10 -3.83 1.49
N THR A 528 -16.91 -4.07 0.20
CA THR A 528 -17.79 -3.57 -0.85
C THR A 528 -19.14 -4.28 -0.73
N VAL A 529 -20.18 -3.52 -0.38
CA VAL A 529 -21.55 -4.02 -0.19
C VAL A 529 -22.42 -3.80 -1.43
N TYR A 530 -22.04 -2.80 -2.24
CA TYR A 530 -22.73 -2.50 -3.50
C TYR A 530 -21.73 -1.90 -4.50
N GLN A 531 -21.84 -2.31 -5.76
CA GLN A 531 -21.07 -1.72 -6.85
C GLN A 531 -21.80 -1.87 -8.18
N ASN A 532 -21.89 -0.77 -8.91
CA ASN A 532 -22.31 -0.74 -10.30
C ASN A 532 -21.46 0.31 -11.05
N GLY A 533 -21.75 0.58 -12.33
CA GLY A 533 -21.00 1.57 -13.11
C GLY A 533 -21.14 3.02 -12.64
N PHE A 534 -22.07 3.31 -11.74
CA PHE A 534 -22.35 4.65 -11.25
C PHE A 534 -21.89 4.87 -9.80
N MET A 535 -22.00 3.86 -8.94
CA MET A 535 -21.79 3.99 -7.50
C MET A 535 -21.06 2.76 -6.94
N LYS A 536 -20.15 3.01 -5.99
CA LYS A 536 -19.51 1.98 -5.16
C LYS A 536 -19.72 2.31 -3.70
N ALA A 537 -20.37 1.41 -2.95
CA ALA A 537 -20.58 1.55 -1.51
C ALA A 537 -19.75 0.52 -0.75
N ARG A 538 -18.99 0.99 0.23
CA ARG A 538 -18.19 0.18 1.15
C ARG A 538 -18.68 0.42 2.56
N LEU A 539 -18.85 -0.64 3.32
CA LEU A 539 -19.22 -0.58 4.74
C LEU A 539 -18.18 -1.37 5.53
N GLY A 540 -17.78 -0.83 6.68
CA GLY A 540 -16.83 -1.52 7.54
C GLY A 540 -16.79 -1.00 8.96
N PRO A 541 -16.39 -1.87 9.92
CA PRO A 541 -16.07 -1.44 11.26
C PRO A 541 -14.74 -0.70 11.28
N PHE A 542 -14.60 0.18 12.27
CA PHE A 542 -13.35 0.84 12.58
C PHE A 542 -13.00 0.74 14.06
N PHE A 543 -11.74 0.90 14.36
CA PHE A 543 -11.21 1.04 15.70
C PHE A 543 -10.12 2.11 15.70
N ASP A 544 -10.27 3.11 16.57
CA ASP A 544 -9.30 4.18 16.75
C ASP A 544 -8.84 4.22 18.19
N THR A 545 -7.56 4.44 18.40
CA THR A 545 -7.04 4.72 19.74
C THR A 545 -5.91 5.73 19.64
N GLY A 546 -5.90 6.69 20.53
CA GLY A 546 -4.89 7.75 20.54
C GLY A 546 -4.78 8.45 21.87
N LYS A 547 -3.67 9.12 22.03
CA LYS A 547 -3.36 9.97 23.16
C LYS A 547 -2.72 11.24 22.64
N ILE A 548 -3.05 12.36 23.27
CA ILE A 548 -2.42 13.64 22.97
C ILE A 548 -2.02 14.31 24.28
N THR A 549 -0.83 14.86 24.31
CA THR A 549 -0.27 15.47 25.52
C THR A 549 0.22 16.88 25.22
N ASP A 550 0.18 17.70 26.24
CA ASP A 550 0.80 19.02 26.26
C ASP A 550 1.49 19.27 27.60
N PRO A 551 2.75 19.74 27.61
CA PRO A 551 3.47 20.03 28.85
C PRO A 551 2.85 21.12 29.72
N THR A 552 2.04 22.03 29.16
CA THR A 552 1.35 23.08 29.95
C THR A 552 0.25 22.51 30.84
N GLY A 553 -0.26 21.30 30.53
CA GLY A 553 -1.35 20.67 31.27
C GLY A 553 -2.74 21.26 31.03
N ASP A 554 -2.84 22.36 30.26
CA ASP A 554 -4.11 22.98 29.89
C ASP A 554 -4.78 22.26 28.70
N PHE A 555 -3.97 21.60 27.89
CA PHE A 555 -4.38 20.83 26.70
C PHE A 555 -4.14 19.34 26.92
N GLY A 556 -4.62 18.54 25.96
CA GLY A 556 -4.36 17.13 25.93
C GLY A 556 -5.50 16.26 26.46
N SER A 557 -5.36 14.96 26.26
CA SER A 557 -6.34 13.96 26.69
C SER A 557 -6.02 13.30 28.01
N ARG A 558 -4.85 13.52 28.60
CA ARG A 558 -4.29 12.88 29.81
C ARG A 558 -4.24 11.35 29.75
N GLU A 559 -5.21 10.73 29.10
CA GLU A 559 -5.35 9.28 28.99
C GLU A 559 -5.58 8.87 27.54
N TRP A 560 -5.40 7.57 27.26
CA TRP A 560 -5.73 7.00 25.96
C TRP A 560 -7.23 7.09 25.69
N LEU A 561 -7.58 7.59 24.53
CA LEU A 561 -8.94 7.61 23.99
C LEU A 561 -9.14 6.37 23.11
N VAL A 562 -10.34 5.81 23.12
CA VAL A 562 -10.63 4.56 22.42
C VAL A 562 -12.01 4.65 21.78
N ASP A 563 -12.04 4.63 20.47
CA ASP A 563 -13.26 4.73 19.66
C ASP A 563 -13.48 3.46 18.84
N THR A 564 -14.74 3.11 18.63
CA THR A 564 -15.12 2.08 17.67
C THR A 564 -16.42 2.46 16.99
N GLY A 565 -16.71 1.83 15.86
CA GLY A 565 -17.97 2.12 15.17
C GLY A 565 -18.03 1.51 13.78
N LEU A 566 -18.92 2.10 12.97
CA LEU A 566 -19.14 1.73 11.59
C LEU A 566 -18.92 2.94 10.68
N GLU A 567 -18.34 2.68 9.53
CA GLU A 567 -18.13 3.68 8.49
C GLU A 567 -18.75 3.20 7.18
N LEU A 568 -19.54 4.08 6.55
CA LEU A 568 -20.06 3.90 5.19
C LEU A 568 -19.38 4.90 4.26
N ARG A 569 -18.70 4.39 3.22
CA ARG A 569 -18.14 5.18 2.13
C ARG A 569 -18.94 4.95 0.86
N VAL A 570 -19.42 6.01 0.26
CA VAL A 570 -20.15 5.97 -1.00
C VAL A 570 -19.40 6.83 -2.02
N GLU A 571 -18.84 6.17 -3.01
CA GLU A 571 -18.16 6.79 -4.15
C GLU A 571 -19.14 6.85 -5.33
N VAL A 572 -19.29 8.01 -5.93
CA VAL A 572 -20.21 8.27 -7.05
C VAL A 572 -19.41 8.70 -8.27
N LEU A 573 -19.61 8.04 -9.41
CA LEU A 573 -18.93 8.30 -10.68
C LEU A 573 -17.39 8.35 -10.58
N GLY A 574 -16.81 7.59 -9.64
CA GLY A 574 -15.37 7.53 -9.42
C GLY A 574 -14.74 8.83 -8.90
N GLY A 575 -15.55 9.81 -8.51
CA GLY A 575 -15.02 11.13 -8.23
C GLY A 575 -15.45 11.75 -6.90
N ALA A 576 -16.71 11.66 -6.52
CA ALA A 576 -17.20 12.21 -5.27
C ALA A 576 -17.36 11.08 -4.24
N THR A 577 -16.69 11.19 -3.11
CA THR A 577 -16.84 10.24 -2.00
C THR A 577 -17.57 10.91 -0.84
N VAL A 578 -18.62 10.28 -0.35
CA VAL A 578 -19.32 10.63 0.89
C VAL A 578 -18.95 9.62 1.95
N GLU A 579 -18.49 10.09 3.10
CA GLU A 579 -18.14 9.27 4.25
C GLU A 579 -19.09 9.58 5.40
N ILE A 580 -19.65 8.53 6.00
CA ILE A 580 -20.59 8.62 7.13
C ILE A 580 -20.05 7.74 8.24
N PHE A 581 -19.84 8.34 9.41
CA PHE A 581 -19.32 7.67 10.59
C PHE A 581 -20.41 7.58 11.66
N PHE A 582 -20.53 6.41 12.25
CA PHE A 582 -21.25 6.21 13.51
C PHE A 582 -20.25 5.64 14.51
N GLY A 583 -19.77 6.49 15.41
CA GLY A 583 -18.74 6.20 16.39
C GLY A 583 -19.27 6.09 17.80
N LYS A 584 -18.57 5.34 18.64
CA LYS A 584 -18.78 5.25 20.08
C LYS A 584 -17.45 5.37 20.79
N ASP A 585 -17.33 6.34 21.69
CA ASP A 585 -16.25 6.40 22.68
C ASP A 585 -16.46 5.29 23.71
N LEU A 586 -15.53 4.36 23.79
CA LEU A 586 -15.62 3.20 24.68
C LEU A 586 -15.35 3.55 26.16
N ARG A 587 -14.84 4.74 26.44
CA ARG A 587 -14.55 5.19 27.80
C ARG A 587 -15.75 5.90 28.43
N THR A 588 -16.35 6.82 27.72
CA THR A 588 -17.48 7.61 28.22
C THR A 588 -18.82 7.03 27.83
N GLY A 589 -18.84 6.12 26.83
CA GLY A 589 -20.06 5.60 26.24
C GLY A 589 -20.76 6.57 25.30
N HIS A 590 -20.17 7.74 25.01
CA HIS A 590 -20.74 8.75 24.12
C HIS A 590 -20.81 8.22 22.68
N ASN A 591 -21.92 8.52 22.00
CA ASN A 591 -22.09 8.21 20.57
C ASN A 591 -21.91 9.47 19.73
N ALA A 592 -21.21 9.32 18.61
CA ALA A 592 -20.99 10.38 17.62
C ALA A 592 -21.53 9.96 16.26
N PHE A 593 -22.12 10.91 15.55
CA PHE A 593 -22.51 10.76 14.17
C PHE A 593 -21.90 11.91 13.36
N TYR A 594 -21.20 11.59 12.29
CA TYR A 594 -20.54 12.58 11.46
C TYR A 594 -20.62 12.19 9.99
N GLY A 595 -20.84 13.18 9.13
CA GLY A 595 -20.78 12.99 7.68
C GLY A 595 -19.85 14.01 7.06
N THR A 596 -19.06 13.57 6.09
CA THR A 596 -18.18 14.44 5.32
C THR A 596 -18.10 13.99 3.87
N THR A 597 -17.60 14.87 3.02
CA THR A 597 -17.23 14.51 1.66
C THR A 597 -15.71 14.50 1.57
N ALA A 598 -15.14 13.37 1.22
CA ALA A 598 -13.72 13.32 0.89
C ALA A 598 -13.52 13.99 -0.48
N GLY A 599 -12.58 14.92 -0.55
CA GLY A 599 -12.04 15.40 -1.81
C GLY A 599 -11.16 14.32 -2.46
N TYR A 600 -10.87 14.47 -3.75
CA TYR A 600 -9.97 13.60 -4.51
C TYR A 600 -8.58 13.48 -3.88
#